data_104db9a8c7a7efdb91ca0e4e66132ff2
#
_entry.id   104db9a8c7a7efdb91ca0e4e66132ff2
#
_cell.length_a   1.000
_cell.length_b   1.000
_cell.length_c   1.000
_cell.angle_alpha   90.00
_cell.angle_beta   90.00
_cell.angle_gamma   90.00
#
_symmetry.space_group_name_H-M   'P 1'
#
loop_
_entity.id
_entity.type
_entity.pdbx_description
1 polymer ?
#
loop_
_entity_poly.entity_id
_entity_poly.type
_entity_poly.pdbx_seq_one_letter_code
_entity_poly.pdbx_strand_id
1 'polypeptide(L)'
;MLSKEGIKRIALEVGFDACGVAPAEALTDSEYPLRRWLERGWHGNLDYMERNADKRMDPRLLVDGARSVICCVSAYPPPTYEGGVAAYARTREYHKVVKDMLFMLRERLGIPEAKVCCDTVPISDKHWAARAGLGWIGRHTLLVTPQWGSWVNLGELVTTEECDAYDSPLPTGCTDCNLCVEACPNHAIGEDMIDVRRCTAYYTTHRTREIPPDVDAHGYTQGCDICQLACPFNKTI
;
A
#
# COMPACT_ATOMS: atom_id res chain seq x y z
N MET A 1 1.84 11.99 24.41
CA MET A 1 0.85 10.92 24.09
C MET A 1 -0.26 11.51 23.24
N LEU A 2 -0.52 10.95 22.08
CA LEU A 2 -1.51 11.43 21.13
C LEU A 2 -2.86 10.73 21.35
N SER A 3 -3.96 11.45 21.06
CA SER A 3 -5.28 10.84 21.07
C SER A 3 -5.59 10.23 19.71
N LYS A 4 -5.94 8.95 19.66
CA LYS A 4 -6.32 8.23 18.44
C LYS A 4 -7.48 8.92 17.72
N GLU A 5 -8.52 9.27 18.46
CA GLU A 5 -9.68 9.98 17.89
C GLU A 5 -9.30 11.39 17.39
N GLY A 6 -8.40 12.08 18.11
CA GLY A 6 -7.85 13.36 17.69
C GLY A 6 -7.07 13.25 16.37
N ILE A 7 -6.22 12.21 16.23
CA ILE A 7 -5.47 11.92 15.01
C ILE A 7 -6.44 11.71 13.83
N LYS A 8 -7.41 10.79 14.00
CA LYS A 8 -8.38 10.46 12.94
C LYS A 8 -9.17 11.69 12.49
N ARG A 9 -9.67 12.48 13.44
CA ARG A 9 -10.39 13.70 13.13
C ARG A 9 -9.54 14.69 12.33
N ILE A 10 -8.31 14.95 12.76
CA ILE A 10 -7.41 15.90 12.07
C ILE A 10 -7.03 15.36 10.69
N ALA A 11 -6.82 14.04 10.53
CA ALA A 11 -6.53 13.43 9.25
C ALA A 11 -7.67 13.67 8.23
N LEU A 12 -8.94 13.50 8.65
CA LEU A 12 -10.09 13.80 7.81
C LEU A 12 -10.18 15.30 7.47
N GLU A 13 -9.91 16.18 8.44
CA GLU A 13 -9.93 17.64 8.23
C GLU A 13 -8.83 18.12 7.26
N VAL A 14 -7.70 17.44 7.15
CA VAL A 14 -6.66 17.78 6.16
C VAL A 14 -6.89 17.15 4.79
N GLY A 15 -7.93 16.32 4.66
CA GLY A 15 -8.39 15.80 3.38
C GLY A 15 -8.13 14.34 3.10
N PHE A 16 -7.67 13.55 4.09
CA PHE A 16 -7.65 12.09 3.96
C PHE A 16 -9.06 11.50 4.08
N ASP A 17 -9.28 10.38 3.40
CA ASP A 17 -10.57 9.68 3.42
C ASP A 17 -10.70 8.75 4.62
N ALA A 18 -9.59 8.19 5.09
CA ALA A 18 -9.53 7.40 6.32
C ALA A 18 -8.16 7.49 6.99
N CYS A 19 -8.13 7.19 8.30
CA CYS A 19 -6.92 7.12 9.10
C CYS A 19 -7.03 6.02 10.15
N GLY A 20 -5.93 5.30 10.36
CA GLY A 20 -5.77 4.30 11.40
C GLY A 20 -4.41 4.43 12.07
N VAL A 21 -4.29 3.88 13.28
CA VAL A 21 -3.07 3.98 14.10
C VAL A 21 -2.65 2.60 14.57
N ALA A 22 -1.39 2.24 14.34
CA ALA A 22 -0.80 0.98 14.79
C ALA A 22 0.40 1.22 15.71
N PRO A 23 0.71 0.30 16.64
CA PRO A 23 1.96 0.35 17.40
C PRO A 23 3.14 0.10 16.46
N ALA A 24 4.27 0.80 16.66
CA ALA A 24 5.48 0.66 15.85
C ALA A 24 6.29 -0.58 16.21
N GLU A 25 5.66 -1.76 16.22
CA GLU A 25 6.29 -3.06 16.43
C GLU A 25 6.56 -3.73 15.10
N ALA A 26 7.61 -4.57 15.02
CA ALA A 26 7.93 -5.27 13.79
C ALA A 26 6.75 -6.07 13.23
N LEU A 27 6.56 -6.03 11.92
CA LEU A 27 5.62 -6.92 11.23
C LEU A 27 6.13 -8.36 11.29
N THR A 28 5.23 -9.31 11.48
CA THR A 28 5.55 -10.74 11.41
C THR A 28 5.59 -11.23 9.96
N ASP A 29 6.22 -12.38 9.71
CA ASP A 29 6.25 -12.99 8.38
C ASP A 29 4.85 -13.38 7.86
N SER A 30 3.88 -13.59 8.77
CA SER A 30 2.48 -13.83 8.40
C SER A 30 1.74 -12.57 7.96
N GLU A 31 2.11 -11.41 8.52
CA GLU A 31 1.57 -10.11 8.12
C GLU A 31 2.21 -9.62 6.81
N TYR A 32 3.51 -9.87 6.64
CA TYR A 32 4.25 -9.47 5.45
C TYR A 32 5.29 -10.54 5.06
N PRO A 33 5.00 -11.42 4.10
CA PRO A 33 5.87 -12.53 3.71
C PRO A 33 7.06 -12.09 2.84
N LEU A 34 7.70 -10.95 3.18
CA LEU A 34 8.76 -10.31 2.39
C LEU A 34 9.97 -11.23 2.21
N ARG A 35 10.44 -11.85 3.29
CA ARG A 35 11.64 -12.70 3.25
C ARG A 35 11.44 -13.88 2.31
N ARG A 36 10.30 -14.58 2.40
CA ARG A 36 9.94 -15.69 1.52
C ARG A 36 9.81 -15.25 0.06
N TRP A 37 9.28 -14.04 -0.19
CA TRP A 37 9.18 -13.46 -1.52
C TRP A 37 10.55 -13.17 -2.13
N LEU A 38 11.49 -12.65 -1.35
CA LEU A 38 12.88 -12.41 -1.73
C LEU A 38 13.61 -13.71 -2.00
N GLU A 39 13.48 -14.71 -1.14
CA GLU A 39 14.08 -16.06 -1.29
C GLU A 39 13.65 -16.75 -2.58
N ARG A 40 12.40 -16.54 -3.03
CA ARG A 40 11.89 -17.03 -4.31
C ARG A 40 12.41 -16.25 -5.53
N GLY A 41 13.10 -15.14 -5.33
CA GLY A 41 13.52 -14.23 -6.40
C GLY A 41 12.35 -13.59 -7.14
N TRP A 42 11.16 -13.56 -6.54
CA TRP A 42 9.95 -13.03 -7.15
C TRP A 42 9.92 -11.50 -7.22
N HIS A 43 10.86 -10.84 -6.58
CA HIS A 43 11.09 -9.39 -6.63
C HIS A 43 11.75 -8.93 -7.95
N GLY A 44 12.23 -9.87 -8.79
CA GLY A 44 12.93 -9.52 -10.02
C GLY A 44 14.14 -8.61 -9.74
N ASN A 45 14.22 -7.48 -10.42
CA ASN A 45 15.30 -6.49 -10.26
C ASN A 45 14.91 -5.33 -9.32
N LEU A 46 14.01 -5.57 -8.35
CA LEU A 46 13.66 -4.60 -7.29
C LEU A 46 14.65 -4.70 -6.12
N ASP A 47 15.95 -4.53 -6.40
CA ASP A 47 17.04 -4.70 -5.41
C ASP A 47 16.87 -3.84 -4.16
N TYR A 48 16.16 -2.70 -4.28
CA TYR A 48 15.84 -1.84 -3.14
C TYR A 48 14.90 -2.51 -2.12
N MET A 49 14.17 -3.55 -2.52
CA MET A 49 13.33 -4.34 -1.61
C MET A 49 14.20 -5.18 -0.68
N GLU A 50 15.22 -5.85 -1.22
CA GLU A 50 16.17 -6.65 -0.45
C GLU A 50 17.05 -5.77 0.46
N ARG A 51 17.66 -4.73 -0.10
CA ARG A 51 18.55 -3.81 0.65
C ARG A 51 17.91 -3.17 1.88
N ASN A 52 16.60 -3.02 1.91
CA ASN A 52 15.87 -2.37 2.98
C ASN A 52 14.81 -3.29 3.61
N ALA A 53 14.94 -4.60 3.48
CA ALA A 53 13.96 -5.57 3.96
C ALA A 53 13.64 -5.38 5.46
N ASP A 54 14.67 -5.26 6.29
CA ASP A 54 14.49 -5.10 7.74
C ASP A 54 13.76 -3.81 8.10
N LYS A 55 14.08 -2.69 7.43
CA LYS A 55 13.38 -1.40 7.66
C LYS A 55 11.92 -1.45 7.23
N ARG A 56 11.59 -2.25 6.19
CA ARG A 56 10.20 -2.44 5.75
C ARG A 56 9.38 -3.22 6.75
N MET A 57 10.04 -4.12 7.48
CA MET A 57 9.42 -4.93 8.52
C MET A 57 9.31 -4.20 9.87
N ASP A 58 10.30 -3.35 10.19
CA ASP A 58 10.39 -2.71 11.49
C ASP A 58 10.61 -1.19 11.37
N PRO A 59 9.59 -0.36 11.66
CA PRO A 59 9.69 1.10 11.57
C PRO A 59 10.66 1.71 12.59
N ARG A 60 11.03 0.98 13.65
CA ARG A 60 12.03 1.40 14.62
C ARG A 60 13.44 1.46 14.05
N LEU A 61 13.68 0.72 12.96
CA LEU A 61 14.92 0.81 12.17
C LEU A 61 14.90 1.98 11.18
N LEU A 62 13.74 2.60 10.98
CA LEU A 62 13.55 3.78 10.14
C LEU A 62 13.59 5.09 10.95
N VAL A 63 12.98 5.06 12.15
CA VAL A 63 12.93 6.15 13.11
C VAL A 63 13.29 5.58 14.49
N ASP A 64 14.44 5.98 15.01
CA ASP A 64 14.88 5.54 16.34
C ASP A 64 13.87 5.98 17.40
N GLY A 65 13.51 5.05 18.30
CA GLY A 65 12.49 5.29 19.30
C GLY A 65 11.05 5.38 18.81
N ALA A 66 10.76 4.96 17.57
CA ALA A 66 9.39 4.93 17.03
C ALA A 66 8.44 4.17 17.96
N ARG A 67 7.25 4.74 18.21
CA ARG A 67 6.19 4.19 19.06
C ARG A 67 4.91 3.95 18.30
N SER A 68 4.59 4.80 17.32
CA SER A 68 3.34 4.73 16.57
C SER A 68 3.56 4.92 15.07
N VAL A 69 2.74 4.23 14.28
CA VAL A 69 2.59 4.44 12.83
C VAL A 69 1.16 4.90 12.58
N ILE A 70 1.01 6.13 12.09
CA ILE A 70 -0.26 6.72 11.68
C ILE A 70 -0.40 6.50 10.19
N CYS A 71 -1.35 5.66 9.75
CA CYS A 71 -1.60 5.33 8.36
C CYS A 71 -2.82 6.08 7.84
N CYS A 72 -2.70 6.65 6.63
CA CYS A 72 -3.73 7.45 6.00
C CYS A 72 -4.07 6.90 4.61
N VAL A 73 -5.34 6.99 4.26
CA VAL A 73 -5.90 6.59 2.97
C VAL A 73 -6.35 7.83 2.22
N SER A 74 -5.96 7.93 0.94
CA SER A 74 -6.52 8.88 -0.02
C SER A 74 -7.09 8.09 -1.20
N ALA A 75 -8.41 8.06 -1.33
CA ALA A 75 -9.11 7.34 -2.38
C ALA A 75 -8.99 8.06 -3.73
N TYR A 76 -9.00 7.28 -4.80
CA TYR A 76 -9.06 7.80 -6.16
C TYR A 76 -10.14 7.07 -6.98
N PRO A 77 -10.72 7.72 -8.01
CA PRO A 77 -11.79 7.10 -8.77
C PRO A 77 -11.31 5.87 -9.54
N PRO A 78 -12.16 4.83 -9.62
CA PRO A 78 -11.87 3.67 -10.47
C PRO A 78 -11.75 4.08 -11.95
N PRO A 79 -11.07 3.28 -12.78
CA PRO A 79 -10.93 3.58 -14.19
C PRO A 79 -12.28 3.43 -14.92
N THR A 80 -12.53 4.28 -15.90
CA THR A 80 -13.72 4.23 -16.77
C THR A 80 -13.52 3.34 -18.01
N TYR A 81 -12.29 2.88 -18.26
CA TYR A 81 -11.91 1.99 -19.35
C TYR A 81 -10.65 1.20 -19.00
N GLU A 82 -10.45 0.06 -19.63
CA GLU A 82 -9.26 -0.77 -19.47
C GLU A 82 -8.12 -0.32 -20.40
N GLY A 83 -6.87 -0.61 -19.99
CA GLY A 83 -5.67 -0.34 -20.78
C GLY A 83 -5.16 1.10 -20.68
N GLY A 84 -4.10 1.38 -21.42
CA GLY A 84 -3.41 2.67 -21.40
C GLY A 84 -2.70 2.94 -20.07
N VAL A 85 -3.14 3.93 -19.32
CA VAL A 85 -2.56 4.32 -18.02
C VAL A 85 -3.44 3.80 -16.90
N ALA A 86 -2.87 3.15 -15.90
CA ALA A 86 -3.60 2.67 -14.72
C ALA A 86 -4.24 3.82 -13.93
N ALA A 87 -5.34 3.54 -13.24
CA ALA A 87 -6.17 4.55 -12.58
C ALA A 87 -5.39 5.45 -11.62
N TYR A 88 -4.51 4.88 -10.79
CA TYR A 88 -3.69 5.65 -9.86
C TYR A 88 -2.83 6.72 -10.53
N ALA A 89 -2.40 6.49 -11.77
CA ALA A 89 -1.52 7.38 -12.53
C ALA A 89 -2.28 8.36 -13.45
N ARG A 90 -3.62 8.30 -13.49
CA ARG A 90 -4.48 9.23 -14.24
C ARG A 90 -4.83 10.48 -13.44
N THR A 91 -4.64 10.45 -12.13
CA THR A 91 -4.89 11.58 -11.23
C THR A 91 -3.67 12.50 -11.16
N ARG A 92 -3.78 13.56 -10.34
CA ARG A 92 -2.60 14.38 -9.99
C ARG A 92 -1.51 13.48 -9.41
N GLU A 93 -0.27 13.93 -9.50
CA GLU A 93 0.89 13.25 -8.93
C GLU A 93 0.65 13.01 -7.42
N TYR A 94 0.19 11.78 -7.10
CA TYR A 94 -0.33 11.44 -5.77
C TYR A 94 0.72 11.55 -4.67
N HIS A 95 1.99 11.28 -4.99
CA HIS A 95 3.06 11.42 -4.00
C HIS A 95 3.14 12.84 -3.43
N LYS A 96 2.95 13.86 -4.31
CA LYS A 96 2.94 15.24 -3.86
C LYS A 96 1.70 15.52 -3.01
N VAL A 97 0.53 15.12 -3.48
CA VAL A 97 -0.75 15.37 -2.79
C VAL A 97 -0.76 14.72 -1.41
N VAL A 98 -0.41 13.43 -1.34
CA VAL A 98 -0.38 12.68 -0.08
C VAL A 98 0.67 13.24 0.87
N LYS A 99 1.89 13.55 0.38
CA LYS A 99 2.94 14.16 1.22
C LYS A 99 2.54 15.53 1.75
N ASP A 100 1.92 16.40 0.93
CA ASP A 100 1.46 17.72 1.38
C ASP A 100 0.41 17.57 2.52
N MET A 101 -0.54 16.62 2.38
CA MET A 101 -1.51 16.32 3.44
C MET A 101 -0.84 15.73 4.71
N LEU A 102 0.14 14.85 4.56
CA LEU A 102 0.91 14.30 5.69
C LEU A 102 1.71 15.39 6.42
N PHE A 103 2.30 16.34 5.70
CA PHE A 103 2.99 17.48 6.32
C PHE A 103 2.00 18.36 7.11
N MET A 104 0.82 18.64 6.57
CA MET A 104 -0.23 19.36 7.30
C MET A 104 -0.71 18.59 8.55
N LEU A 105 -0.92 17.28 8.42
CA LEU A 105 -1.30 16.42 9.54
C LEU A 105 -0.23 16.44 10.64
N ARG A 106 1.03 16.26 10.28
CA ARG A 106 2.19 16.30 11.18
C ARG A 106 2.27 17.62 11.96
N GLU A 107 2.10 18.75 11.26
CA GLU A 107 2.12 20.09 11.86
C GLU A 107 0.94 20.27 12.83
N ARG A 108 -0.26 19.90 12.42
CA ARG A 108 -1.47 20.04 13.26
C ARG A 108 -1.47 19.12 14.48
N LEU A 109 -0.80 17.97 14.41
CA LEU A 109 -0.59 17.07 15.56
C LEU A 109 0.52 17.55 16.49
N GLY A 110 1.35 18.51 16.08
CA GLY A 110 2.48 19.00 16.87
C GLY A 110 3.60 17.97 17.05
N ILE A 111 3.83 17.12 16.05
CA ILE A 111 4.85 16.05 16.04
C ILE A 111 5.92 16.31 14.95
N PRO A 112 6.71 17.38 15.03
CA PRO A 112 7.63 17.77 13.96
C PRO A 112 8.72 16.73 13.68
N GLU A 113 9.02 15.83 14.62
CA GLU A 113 9.97 14.73 14.50
C GLU A 113 9.43 13.58 13.64
N ALA A 114 8.11 13.48 13.46
CA ALA A 114 7.51 12.39 12.71
C ALA A 114 8.00 12.33 11.27
N LYS A 115 8.42 11.15 10.85
CA LYS A 115 8.85 10.89 9.47
C LYS A 115 7.64 10.72 8.56
N VAL A 116 7.59 11.54 7.53
CA VAL A 116 6.60 11.43 6.45
C VAL A 116 7.03 10.35 5.47
N CYS A 117 6.16 9.37 5.25
CA CYS A 117 6.36 8.23 4.35
C CYS A 117 5.23 8.19 3.31
N CYS A 118 5.61 8.00 2.05
CA CYS A 118 4.70 7.76 0.95
C CYS A 118 5.52 7.13 -0.18
N ASP A 119 5.33 5.83 -0.44
CA ASP A 119 5.93 5.02 -1.50
C ASP A 119 7.46 4.96 -1.54
N THR A 120 8.15 6.09 -1.50
CA THR A 120 9.61 6.17 -1.71
C THR A 120 10.46 5.89 -0.45
N VAL A 121 9.84 5.76 0.71
CA VAL A 121 10.50 5.42 1.98
C VAL A 121 10.47 3.90 2.17
N PRO A 122 11.50 3.26 2.76
CA PRO A 122 11.49 1.82 2.99
C PRO A 122 10.59 1.42 4.18
N ILE A 123 9.29 1.63 4.01
CA ILE A 123 8.19 1.12 4.84
C ILE A 123 7.24 0.34 3.93
N SER A 124 6.44 -0.55 4.45
CA SER A 124 5.46 -1.27 3.65
C SER A 124 4.07 -0.68 3.85
N ASP A 125 3.77 0.40 3.12
CA ASP A 125 2.55 1.21 3.25
C ASP A 125 1.28 0.34 3.44
N LYS A 126 1.05 -0.61 2.54
CA LYS A 126 -0.15 -1.46 2.56
C LYS A 126 -0.26 -2.38 3.77
N HIS A 127 0.88 -2.94 4.26
CA HIS A 127 0.85 -3.84 5.40
C HIS A 127 0.70 -3.07 6.72
N TRP A 128 1.28 -1.87 6.80
CA TRP A 128 1.05 -0.98 7.94
C TRP A 128 -0.37 -0.45 7.97
N ALA A 129 -0.94 -0.11 6.81
CA ALA A 129 -2.35 0.28 6.71
C ALA A 129 -3.30 -0.87 7.11
N ALA A 130 -2.98 -2.13 6.75
CA ALA A 130 -3.74 -3.29 7.21
C ALA A 130 -3.64 -3.49 8.73
N ARG A 131 -2.43 -3.38 9.31
CA ARG A 131 -2.22 -3.44 10.77
C ARG A 131 -2.97 -2.33 11.50
N ALA A 132 -3.07 -1.14 10.89
CA ALA A 132 -3.81 0.00 11.42
C ALA A 132 -5.34 -0.11 11.19
N GLY A 133 -5.87 -1.27 10.77
CA GLY A 133 -7.31 -1.52 10.66
C GLY A 133 -7.99 -0.83 9.47
N LEU A 134 -7.25 -0.36 8.48
CA LEU A 134 -7.83 0.34 7.31
C LEU A 134 -8.37 -0.61 6.24
N GLY A 135 -8.00 -1.90 6.31
CA GLY A 135 -8.40 -2.92 5.37
C GLY A 135 -7.63 -4.21 5.59
N TRP A 136 -7.58 -5.04 4.58
CA TRP A 136 -6.80 -6.29 4.55
C TRP A 136 -5.99 -6.39 3.26
N ILE A 137 -4.96 -7.21 3.26
CA ILE A 137 -4.21 -7.50 2.03
C ILE A 137 -5.01 -8.51 1.19
N GLY A 138 -5.44 -8.07 0.01
CA GLY A 138 -6.12 -8.93 -0.96
C GLY A 138 -5.18 -9.94 -1.63
N ARG A 139 -5.73 -10.98 -2.28
CA ARG A 139 -4.91 -11.94 -3.06
C ARG A 139 -4.08 -11.28 -4.16
N HIS A 140 -4.54 -10.17 -4.73
CA HIS A 140 -3.75 -9.33 -5.65
C HIS A 140 -2.65 -8.50 -4.97
N THR A 141 -2.42 -8.73 -3.68
CA THR A 141 -1.38 -8.11 -2.84
C THR A 141 -1.52 -6.60 -2.60
N LEU A 142 -2.64 -5.98 -2.95
CA LEU A 142 -2.95 -4.61 -2.59
C LEU A 142 -3.80 -4.56 -1.32
N LEU A 143 -3.80 -3.41 -0.63
CA LEU A 143 -4.76 -3.14 0.44
C LEU A 143 -6.17 -3.10 -0.17
N VAL A 144 -7.12 -3.76 0.47
CA VAL A 144 -8.55 -3.67 0.17
C VAL A 144 -9.24 -3.05 1.37
N THR A 145 -9.78 -1.86 1.19
CA THR A 145 -10.55 -1.15 2.22
C THR A 145 -12.05 -1.51 2.09
N PRO A 146 -12.82 -1.47 3.19
CA PRO A 146 -14.26 -1.74 3.13
C PRO A 146 -15.05 -0.73 2.28
N GLN A 147 -14.59 0.53 2.21
CA GLN A 147 -15.33 1.63 1.56
C GLN A 147 -14.88 1.89 0.12
N TRP A 148 -13.58 1.81 -0.16
CA TRP A 148 -13.01 2.17 -1.48
C TRP A 148 -12.33 0.99 -2.17
N GLY A 149 -12.56 -0.25 -1.71
CA GLY A 149 -11.84 -1.39 -2.26
C GLY A 149 -10.32 -1.14 -2.25
N SER A 150 -9.67 -1.39 -3.37
CA SER A 150 -8.23 -1.13 -3.53
C SER A 150 -7.89 0.15 -4.33
N TRP A 151 -8.88 1.02 -4.60
CA TRP A 151 -8.66 2.30 -5.29
C TRP A 151 -8.18 3.38 -4.32
N VAL A 152 -7.04 3.13 -3.68
CA VAL A 152 -6.49 3.98 -2.63
C VAL A 152 -4.99 4.19 -2.76
N ASN A 153 -4.54 5.42 -2.49
CA ASN A 153 -3.16 5.77 -2.22
C ASN A 153 -2.95 5.80 -0.70
N LEU A 154 -1.75 5.48 -0.27
CA LEU A 154 -1.39 5.35 1.13
C LEU A 154 -0.28 6.33 1.50
N GLY A 155 -0.23 6.67 2.76
CA GLY A 155 0.88 7.40 3.33
C GLY A 155 0.87 7.33 4.84
N GLU A 156 2.05 7.45 5.46
CA GLU A 156 2.24 7.24 6.89
C GLU A 156 3.05 8.37 7.54
N LEU A 157 2.78 8.54 8.84
CA LEU A 157 3.67 9.22 9.76
C LEU A 157 4.22 8.19 10.76
N VAL A 158 5.53 8.04 10.81
CA VAL A 158 6.21 7.25 11.86
C VAL A 158 6.71 8.21 12.92
N THR A 159 6.24 8.07 14.18
CA THR A 159 6.51 9.00 15.26
C THR A 159 7.01 8.30 16.53
N THR A 160 7.79 9.02 17.34
CA THR A 160 8.21 8.62 18.67
C THR A 160 7.13 8.84 19.74
N GLU A 161 6.04 9.51 19.37
CA GLU A 161 4.90 9.70 20.27
C GLU A 161 4.05 8.41 20.39
N GLU A 162 3.65 8.12 21.61
CA GLU A 162 2.73 7.04 21.93
C GLU A 162 1.27 7.51 21.78
N CYS A 163 0.39 6.62 21.36
CA CYS A 163 -1.04 6.89 21.28
C CYS A 163 -1.79 6.28 22.47
N ASP A 164 -2.90 6.91 22.84
CA ASP A 164 -3.78 6.44 23.92
C ASP A 164 -4.46 5.10 23.60
N ALA A 165 -4.63 4.81 22.29
CA ALA A 165 -5.16 3.53 21.80
C ALA A 165 -4.67 3.28 20.37
N TYR A 166 -4.73 2.01 19.94
CA TYR A 166 -4.41 1.55 18.60
C TYR A 166 -5.61 0.87 17.95
N ASP A 167 -5.62 0.84 16.64
CA ASP A 167 -6.62 0.08 15.87
C ASP A 167 -6.17 -1.38 15.74
N SER A 168 -7.11 -2.26 15.45
CA SER A 168 -6.86 -3.68 15.25
C SER A 168 -7.03 -4.05 13.77
N PRO A 169 -6.21 -4.98 13.24
CA PRO A 169 -6.38 -5.47 11.88
C PRO A 169 -7.79 -6.00 11.62
N LEU A 170 -8.29 -5.76 10.41
CA LEU A 170 -9.56 -6.32 9.96
C LEU A 170 -9.37 -7.76 9.46
N PRO A 171 -10.39 -8.62 9.62
CA PRO A 171 -10.38 -9.94 9.00
C PRO A 171 -10.37 -9.82 7.48
N THR A 172 -9.74 -10.78 6.79
CA THR A 172 -9.73 -10.80 5.33
C THR A 172 -11.13 -11.04 4.75
N GLY A 173 -11.48 -10.28 3.70
CA GLY A 173 -12.64 -10.56 2.88
C GLY A 173 -12.37 -11.57 1.75
N CYS A 174 -11.10 -11.91 1.50
CA CYS A 174 -10.70 -12.85 0.44
C CYS A 174 -10.72 -14.31 0.93
N THR A 175 -11.89 -14.88 1.18
CA THR A 175 -12.03 -16.28 1.62
C THR A 175 -11.71 -17.25 0.48
N ASP A 176 -12.69 -17.66 -0.31
CA ASP A 176 -12.55 -18.60 -1.42
C ASP A 176 -12.50 -17.91 -2.80
N CYS A 177 -12.43 -16.59 -2.83
CA CYS A 177 -12.43 -15.79 -4.05
C CYS A 177 -11.07 -15.83 -4.75
N ASN A 178 -11.04 -16.19 -6.03
CA ASN A 178 -9.86 -16.24 -6.89
C ASN A 178 -9.97 -15.34 -8.14
N LEU A 179 -10.98 -14.48 -8.23
CA LEU A 179 -11.26 -13.69 -9.45
C LEU A 179 -10.06 -12.87 -9.95
N CYS A 180 -9.28 -12.26 -9.04
CA CYS A 180 -8.10 -11.50 -9.44
C CYS A 180 -6.94 -12.41 -9.92
N VAL A 181 -6.85 -13.63 -9.41
CA VAL A 181 -5.85 -14.63 -9.83
C VAL A 181 -6.18 -15.12 -11.23
N GLU A 182 -7.46 -15.47 -11.47
CA GLU A 182 -7.96 -15.95 -12.76
C GLU A 182 -7.90 -14.86 -13.84
N ALA A 183 -8.19 -13.62 -13.46
CA ALA A 183 -8.13 -12.48 -14.38
C ALA A 183 -6.72 -12.04 -14.76
N CYS A 184 -5.69 -12.43 -14.00
CA CYS A 184 -4.33 -12.00 -14.29
C CYS A 184 -3.80 -12.66 -15.57
N PRO A 185 -3.60 -11.90 -16.66
CA PRO A 185 -3.29 -12.48 -17.98
C PRO A 185 -1.94 -13.20 -18.00
N ASN A 186 -1.00 -12.75 -17.18
CA ASN A 186 0.33 -13.32 -17.09
C ASN A 186 0.50 -14.28 -15.90
N HIS A 187 -0.60 -14.63 -15.20
CA HIS A 187 -0.57 -15.50 -14.04
C HIS A 187 0.50 -15.12 -12.99
N ALA A 188 0.61 -13.80 -12.74
CA ALA A 188 1.60 -13.26 -11.81
C ALA A 188 1.22 -13.46 -10.34
N ILE A 189 -0.07 -13.67 -10.03
CA ILE A 189 -0.60 -13.75 -8.67
C ILE A 189 -0.58 -15.21 -8.21
N GLY A 190 0.21 -15.51 -7.17
CA GLY A 190 0.23 -16.80 -6.47
C GLY A 190 -0.81 -16.84 -5.34
N GLU A 191 -0.62 -17.79 -4.41
CA GLU A 191 -1.56 -17.97 -3.28
C GLU A 191 -1.62 -16.73 -2.36
N ASP A 192 -0.48 -16.14 -2.05
CA ASP A 192 -0.31 -15.04 -1.09
C ASP A 192 0.72 -13.99 -1.50
N MET A 193 1.31 -14.12 -2.69
CA MET A 193 2.37 -13.26 -3.19
C MET A 193 2.27 -13.10 -4.69
N ILE A 194 2.91 -12.04 -5.21
CA ILE A 194 3.01 -11.78 -6.65
C ILE A 194 4.43 -12.05 -7.15
N ASP A 195 4.55 -12.77 -8.28
CA ASP A 195 5.81 -12.81 -9.04
C ASP A 195 5.86 -11.60 -9.97
N VAL A 196 6.61 -10.57 -9.58
CA VAL A 196 6.66 -9.32 -10.35
C VAL A 196 7.26 -9.51 -11.75
N ARG A 197 8.07 -10.54 -11.96
CA ARG A 197 8.68 -10.85 -13.27
C ARG A 197 7.62 -11.23 -14.32
N ARG A 198 6.39 -11.54 -13.89
CA ARG A 198 5.23 -11.83 -14.73
C ARG A 198 4.19 -10.71 -14.73
N CYS A 199 4.35 -9.71 -13.85
CA CYS A 199 3.37 -8.65 -13.67
C CYS A 199 3.54 -7.55 -14.72
N THR A 200 2.50 -7.24 -15.47
CA THR A 200 2.47 -6.13 -16.45
C THR A 200 2.89 -4.81 -15.80
N ALA A 201 2.40 -4.50 -14.59
CA ALA A 201 2.73 -3.25 -13.90
C ALA A 201 4.24 -3.10 -13.61
N TYR A 202 4.95 -4.21 -13.37
CA TYR A 202 6.39 -4.18 -13.13
C TYR A 202 7.17 -3.63 -14.33
N TYR A 203 6.77 -3.96 -15.54
CA TYR A 203 7.42 -3.50 -16.76
C TYR A 203 6.93 -2.12 -17.19
N THR A 204 5.64 -1.87 -17.08
CA THR A 204 5.03 -0.63 -17.57
C THR A 204 5.23 0.56 -16.63
N THR A 205 5.37 0.33 -15.32
CA THR A 205 5.69 1.41 -14.36
C THR A 205 7.14 1.87 -14.49
N HIS A 206 8.06 0.94 -14.73
CA HIS A 206 9.48 1.23 -14.93
C HIS A 206 9.82 1.19 -16.42
N ARG A 207 9.57 2.27 -17.14
CA ARG A 207 9.71 2.41 -18.62
C ARG A 207 11.08 2.03 -19.20
N THR A 208 12.08 1.79 -18.36
CA THR A 208 13.43 1.37 -18.78
C THR A 208 13.56 -0.15 -18.94
N ARG A 209 12.51 -0.91 -18.65
CA ARG A 209 12.52 -2.37 -18.74
C ARG A 209 11.91 -2.82 -20.04
N GLU A 210 12.61 -3.67 -20.74
CA GLU A 210 12.08 -4.38 -21.88
C GLU A 210 11.05 -5.41 -21.41
N ILE A 211 9.89 -5.47 -22.07
CA ILE A 211 8.83 -6.43 -21.74
C ILE A 211 9.22 -7.76 -22.43
N PRO A 212 9.41 -8.86 -21.67
CA PRO A 212 9.72 -10.15 -22.25
C PRO A 212 8.61 -10.64 -23.18
N PRO A 213 8.91 -11.45 -24.21
CA PRO A 213 7.91 -11.93 -25.17
C PRO A 213 6.77 -12.77 -24.57
N ASP A 214 6.99 -13.35 -23.39
CA ASP A 214 6.04 -14.16 -22.62
C ASP A 214 5.19 -13.33 -21.64
N VAL A 215 5.37 -12.01 -21.60
CA VAL A 215 4.59 -11.08 -20.78
C VAL A 215 3.74 -10.19 -21.71
N ASP A 216 2.44 -10.32 -21.59
CA ASP A 216 1.50 -9.46 -22.32
C ASP A 216 1.20 -8.19 -21.52
N ALA A 217 1.40 -7.04 -22.15
CA ALA A 217 1.08 -5.73 -21.57
C ALA A 217 -0.43 -5.42 -21.59
N HIS A 218 -1.24 -6.14 -22.33
CA HIS A 218 -2.69 -5.92 -22.46
C HIS A 218 -3.08 -4.46 -22.74
N GLY A 219 -2.29 -3.77 -23.57
CA GLY A 219 -2.51 -2.38 -23.93
C GLY A 219 -2.18 -1.38 -22.83
N TYR A 220 -1.64 -1.81 -21.66
CA TYR A 220 -1.16 -0.88 -20.62
C TYR A 220 0.21 -0.32 -20.97
N THR A 221 0.35 0.99 -20.81
CA THR A 221 1.60 1.75 -21.00
C THR A 221 2.19 2.25 -19.69
N GLN A 222 1.38 2.26 -18.61
CA GLN A 222 1.80 2.61 -17.26
C GLN A 222 0.91 1.93 -16.22
N GLY A 223 1.49 1.09 -15.37
CA GLY A 223 0.73 0.29 -14.39
C GLY A 223 -0.12 -0.80 -15.05
N CYS A 224 -1.07 -1.34 -14.29
CA CYS A 224 -2.07 -2.32 -14.76
C CYS A 224 -3.17 -2.42 -13.71
N ASP A 225 -4.44 -2.39 -14.13
CA ASP A 225 -5.60 -2.44 -13.22
C ASP A 225 -6.38 -3.77 -13.28
N ILE A 226 -5.98 -4.74 -14.11
CA ILE A 226 -6.79 -5.93 -14.42
C ILE A 226 -7.21 -6.68 -13.15
N CYS A 227 -6.29 -6.94 -12.24
CA CYS A 227 -6.60 -7.64 -10.99
C CYS A 227 -7.49 -6.82 -10.05
N GLN A 228 -7.40 -5.49 -10.08
CA GLN A 228 -8.28 -4.59 -9.33
C GLN A 228 -9.69 -4.55 -9.95
N LEU A 229 -9.80 -4.48 -11.28
CA LEU A 229 -11.08 -4.51 -11.98
C LEU A 229 -11.86 -5.81 -11.76
N ALA A 230 -11.16 -6.93 -11.61
CA ALA A 230 -11.77 -8.22 -11.31
C ALA A 230 -12.23 -8.36 -9.84
N CYS A 231 -11.73 -7.51 -8.93
CA CYS A 231 -12.01 -7.60 -7.50
C CYS A 231 -13.47 -7.22 -7.19
N PRO A 232 -14.26 -8.07 -6.52
CA PRO A 232 -15.66 -7.75 -6.22
C PRO A 232 -15.80 -6.58 -5.24
N PHE A 233 -14.81 -6.35 -4.37
CA PHE A 233 -14.80 -5.22 -3.44
C PHE A 233 -14.58 -3.87 -4.15
N ASN A 234 -14.12 -3.87 -5.40
CA ASN A 234 -13.94 -2.69 -6.22
C ASN A 234 -15.16 -2.35 -7.09
N LYS A 235 -16.17 -3.23 -7.14
CA LYS A 235 -17.37 -3.04 -7.99
C LYS A 235 -18.50 -2.29 -7.28
N THR A 236 -18.36 -2.05 -5.99
CA THR A 236 -19.41 -1.48 -5.13
C THR A 236 -19.22 0.03 -4.87
N ILE A 237 -18.29 0.68 -5.58
CA ILE A 237 -17.93 2.10 -5.39
C ILE A 237 -18.59 2.95 -6.48
#